data_bf116aadd01e1d7cfec05f7b9772e9d5
#
_entry.id   bf116aadd01e1d7cfec05f7b9772e9d5
#
_cell.length_a   1.000
_cell.length_b   1.000
_cell.length_c   1.000
_cell.angle_alpha   90.00
_cell.angle_beta   90.00
_cell.angle_gamma   90.00
#
_symmetry.space_group_name_H-M   'P 1'
#
loop_
_entity.id
_entity.type
_entity.pdbx_description
1 polymer ?
#
loop_
_entity_poly.entity_id
_entity_poly.type
_entity_poly.pdbx_seq_one_letter_code
_entity_poly.pdbx_strand_id
1 'polypeptide(L)'
;MKVAVIGRGSGGLITIMNLLTYNIKVDCYYDPDTQQLPVGESTTPQFASLIECTLGLTIDDLIALGLASYKKGIEFVDWGNSKHFYHRFLHADAIHFYTKTLNPFLQENLEKYKGVKFIGKRITALNSISNEYDFVINCSGALSNYRKEIDIPCVNSVLYFDDHKIHGHPEYTYHLAHEYGWKFSLPFPKQGISRTGYLFHRDYQSHVDAEVVYSHGDLFEWTPSYAPDMIVNNKLALNGNALLFFEPLQALSLLHYDMVAKRICDYLVNGQTNEERLLANLWYLRMVEAYVDALAFHYQYGSAHNSGYWEKVSKKSVTRVGQKWWNDGRLIHKVRSSWGEGKNSHLTQHPDYYYAPDHTHIFGITCMYQLHCGLSGDRDLSIV
;
A
#
# COMPACT_ATOMS: atom_id res chain seq x y z
N MET A 1 -3.52 -20.17 -21.55
CA MET A 1 -4.10 -20.07 -20.20
C MET A 1 -5.13 -18.95 -20.20
N LYS A 2 -6.27 -19.16 -19.56
CA LYS A 2 -7.35 -18.20 -19.40
C LYS A 2 -7.67 -18.00 -17.91
N VAL A 3 -7.53 -16.77 -17.42
CA VAL A 3 -7.67 -16.42 -16.00
C VAL A 3 -8.90 -15.55 -15.79
N ALA A 4 -9.67 -15.81 -14.72
CA ALA A 4 -10.70 -14.89 -14.25
C ALA A 4 -10.17 -14.03 -13.12
N VAL A 5 -10.39 -12.72 -13.18
CA VAL A 5 -10.16 -11.76 -12.08
C VAL A 5 -11.52 -11.30 -11.57
N ILE A 6 -11.73 -11.36 -10.25
CA ILE A 6 -12.97 -10.91 -9.63
C ILE A 6 -12.74 -9.59 -8.92
N GLY A 7 -13.37 -8.53 -9.41
CA GLY A 7 -13.21 -7.16 -8.91
C GLY A 7 -12.38 -6.27 -9.83
N ARG A 8 -12.90 -5.07 -10.12
CA ARG A 8 -12.27 -4.06 -10.99
C ARG A 8 -11.72 -2.84 -10.23
N GLY A 9 -11.60 -2.94 -8.90
CA GLY A 9 -10.91 -1.95 -8.09
C GLY A 9 -9.40 -1.94 -8.37
N SER A 10 -8.64 -1.06 -7.72
CA SER A 10 -7.19 -0.92 -7.94
C SER A 10 -6.44 -2.26 -7.86
N GLY A 11 -6.80 -3.15 -6.90
CA GLY A 11 -6.19 -4.47 -6.79
C GLY A 11 -6.44 -5.36 -8.02
N GLY A 12 -7.66 -5.32 -8.58
CA GLY A 12 -8.00 -6.06 -9.81
C GLY A 12 -7.29 -5.50 -11.04
N LEU A 13 -7.28 -4.17 -11.21
CA LEU A 13 -6.61 -3.51 -12.34
C LEU A 13 -5.09 -3.76 -12.32
N ILE A 14 -4.44 -3.66 -11.15
CA ILE A 14 -3.02 -3.99 -10.97
C ILE A 14 -2.76 -5.46 -11.33
N THR A 15 -3.65 -6.36 -10.89
CA THR A 15 -3.54 -7.78 -11.22
C THR A 15 -3.64 -8.02 -12.73
N ILE A 16 -4.59 -7.37 -13.42
CA ILE A 16 -4.77 -7.47 -14.88
C ILE A 16 -3.52 -6.95 -15.61
N MET A 17 -2.99 -5.79 -15.22
CA MET A 17 -1.77 -5.24 -15.81
C MET A 17 -0.60 -6.20 -15.69
N ASN A 18 -0.40 -6.82 -14.53
CA ASN A 18 0.64 -7.83 -14.35
C ASN A 18 0.39 -9.07 -15.22
N LEU A 19 -0.83 -9.61 -15.26
CA LEU A 19 -1.16 -10.76 -16.13
C LEU A 19 -0.86 -10.47 -17.60
N LEU A 20 -1.09 -9.25 -18.07
CA LEU A 20 -0.76 -8.83 -19.44
C LEU A 20 0.74 -8.86 -19.73
N THR A 21 1.60 -8.49 -18.78
CA THR A 21 3.06 -8.56 -18.97
C THR A 21 3.56 -10.00 -19.15
N TYR A 22 2.79 -10.99 -18.68
CA TYR A 22 3.03 -12.44 -18.87
C TYR A 22 2.24 -13.03 -20.06
N ASN A 23 1.58 -12.20 -20.89
CA ASN A 23 0.74 -12.64 -22.01
C ASN A 23 -0.40 -13.59 -21.62
N ILE A 24 -0.97 -13.43 -20.42
CA ILE A 24 -2.09 -14.24 -19.92
C ILE A 24 -3.41 -13.56 -20.28
N LYS A 25 -4.37 -14.34 -20.86
CA LYS A 25 -5.70 -13.83 -21.17
C LYS A 25 -6.56 -13.70 -19.92
N VAL A 26 -7.33 -12.61 -19.82
CA VAL A 26 -8.07 -12.24 -18.61
C VAL A 26 -9.52 -11.89 -18.94
N ASP A 27 -10.45 -12.53 -18.22
CA ASP A 27 -11.82 -12.05 -18.09
C ASP A 27 -12.00 -11.47 -16.67
N CYS A 28 -12.32 -10.19 -16.57
CA CYS A 28 -12.55 -9.50 -15.30
C CYS A 28 -14.04 -9.39 -15.02
N TYR A 29 -14.49 -10.03 -13.94
CA TYR A 29 -15.87 -9.95 -13.47
C TYR A 29 -15.99 -8.85 -12.41
N TYR A 30 -17.01 -8.03 -12.53
CA TYR A 30 -17.31 -7.00 -11.54
C TYR A 30 -18.81 -6.82 -11.35
N ASP A 31 -19.20 -6.39 -10.17
CA ASP A 31 -20.58 -6.00 -9.89
C ASP A 31 -20.78 -4.54 -10.37
N PRO A 32 -21.66 -4.29 -11.37
CA PRO A 32 -21.90 -2.95 -11.89
C PRO A 32 -22.56 -2.03 -10.86
N ASP A 33 -23.29 -2.59 -9.88
CA ASP A 33 -24.02 -1.84 -8.86
C ASP A 33 -23.15 -1.49 -7.64
N THR A 34 -21.96 -2.11 -7.51
CA THR A 34 -21.03 -1.81 -6.41
C THR A 34 -20.18 -0.57 -6.74
N GLN A 35 -20.31 0.47 -5.91
CA GLN A 35 -19.41 1.62 -5.99
C GLN A 35 -18.00 1.22 -5.54
N GLN A 36 -17.01 1.69 -6.30
CA GLN A 36 -15.62 1.57 -5.87
C GLN A 36 -15.38 2.47 -4.66
N LEU A 37 -14.71 1.93 -3.64
CA LEU A 37 -14.31 2.71 -2.49
C LEU A 37 -13.34 3.82 -2.94
N PRO A 38 -13.60 5.09 -2.60
CA PRO A 38 -12.76 6.22 -2.98
C PRO A 38 -11.55 6.34 -2.03
N VAL A 39 -10.83 5.24 -1.80
CA VAL A 39 -9.69 5.14 -0.88
C VAL A 39 -8.50 4.48 -1.58
N GLY A 40 -7.30 4.64 -1.01
CA GLY A 40 -6.08 4.09 -1.63
C GLY A 40 -5.58 4.94 -2.79
N GLU A 41 -5.75 6.26 -2.71
CA GLU A 41 -5.48 7.23 -3.77
C GLU A 41 -4.05 7.80 -3.73
N SER A 42 -3.14 7.13 -3.04
CA SER A 42 -1.71 7.45 -2.98
C SER A 42 -0.89 6.21 -3.30
N THR A 43 0.25 6.38 -3.97
CA THR A 43 1.05 5.27 -4.48
C THR A 43 2.48 5.29 -3.95
N THR A 44 3.20 4.22 -4.29
CA THR A 44 4.65 4.15 -4.35
C THR A 44 5.08 4.24 -5.82
N PRO A 45 6.37 4.48 -6.13
CA PRO A 45 6.84 4.63 -7.51
C PRO A 45 6.50 3.45 -8.43
N GLN A 46 6.44 2.23 -7.90
CA GLN A 46 6.19 1.00 -8.67
C GLN A 46 4.86 1.00 -9.42
N PHE A 47 3.82 1.65 -8.87
CA PHE A 47 2.53 1.71 -9.56
C PHE A 47 2.57 2.55 -10.83
N ALA A 48 3.26 3.69 -10.80
CA ALA A 48 3.45 4.52 -11.98
C ALA A 48 4.27 3.76 -13.05
N SER A 49 5.34 3.09 -12.63
CA SER A 49 6.15 2.24 -13.52
C SER A 49 5.34 1.10 -14.14
N LEU A 50 4.40 0.49 -13.40
CA LEU A 50 3.52 -0.55 -13.95
C LEU A 50 2.58 0.02 -15.03
N ILE A 51 2.01 1.20 -14.82
CA ILE A 51 1.19 1.89 -15.82
C ILE A 51 2.01 2.19 -17.07
N GLU A 52 3.20 2.73 -16.91
CA GLU A 52 4.09 3.04 -18.01
C GLU A 52 4.48 1.79 -18.81
N CYS A 53 4.90 0.72 -18.15
CA CYS A 53 5.25 -0.55 -18.79
C CYS A 53 4.07 -1.20 -19.51
N THR A 54 2.85 -1.06 -19.00
CA THR A 54 1.67 -1.73 -19.56
C THR A 54 0.95 -0.90 -20.61
N LEU A 55 0.81 0.42 -20.37
CA LEU A 55 -0.01 1.31 -21.20
C LEU A 55 0.82 2.34 -21.97
N GLY A 56 2.14 2.45 -21.70
CA GLY A 56 3.02 3.46 -22.30
C GLY A 56 2.75 4.88 -21.81
N LEU A 57 2.07 5.05 -20.66
CA LEU A 57 1.70 6.34 -20.10
C LEU A 57 2.66 6.72 -18.97
N THR A 58 3.36 7.82 -19.13
CA THR A 58 4.24 8.39 -18.11
C THR A 58 3.45 9.11 -17.01
N ILE A 59 4.12 9.47 -15.92
CA ILE A 59 3.52 10.32 -14.88
C ILE A 59 3.06 11.65 -15.47
N ASP A 60 3.87 12.25 -16.35
CA ASP A 60 3.54 13.53 -17.00
C ASP A 60 2.28 13.42 -17.85
N ASP A 61 2.09 12.31 -18.57
CA ASP A 61 0.87 12.05 -19.34
C ASP A 61 -0.36 11.99 -18.43
N LEU A 62 -0.27 11.26 -17.31
CA LEU A 62 -1.37 11.16 -16.34
C LEU A 62 -1.72 12.52 -15.73
N ILE A 63 -0.71 13.35 -15.43
CA ILE A 63 -0.90 14.71 -14.90
C ILE A 63 -1.49 15.64 -15.97
N ALA A 64 -1.04 15.53 -17.21
CA ALA A 64 -1.58 16.32 -18.32
C ALA A 64 -3.06 16.00 -18.57
N LEU A 65 -3.44 14.73 -18.45
CA LEU A 65 -4.82 14.25 -18.52
C LEU A 65 -5.68 14.61 -17.29
N GLY A 66 -5.09 15.19 -16.25
CA GLY A 66 -5.81 15.52 -15.01
C GLY A 66 -6.16 14.34 -14.12
N LEU A 67 -5.52 13.17 -14.33
CA LEU A 67 -5.77 11.92 -13.62
C LEU A 67 -4.93 11.76 -12.36
N ALA A 68 -3.84 12.52 -12.26
CA ALA A 68 -2.88 12.39 -11.17
C ALA A 68 -2.23 13.72 -10.78
N SER A 69 -1.56 13.73 -9.63
CA SER A 69 -0.57 14.74 -9.23
C SER A 69 0.71 14.06 -8.75
N TYR A 70 1.83 14.78 -8.75
CA TYR A 70 3.11 14.25 -8.27
C TYR A 70 3.06 13.87 -6.79
N LYS A 71 3.76 12.79 -6.45
CA LYS A 71 4.11 12.43 -5.09
C LYS A 71 5.61 12.13 -5.03
N LYS A 72 6.36 13.02 -4.37
CA LYS A 72 7.83 12.90 -4.19
C LYS A 72 8.23 12.32 -2.83
N GLY A 73 7.24 11.95 -2.01
CA GLY A 73 7.47 11.39 -0.68
C GLY A 73 6.31 11.67 0.27
N ILE A 74 6.64 11.65 1.56
CA ILE A 74 5.71 11.87 2.65
C ILE A 74 6.30 12.89 3.62
N GLU A 75 5.51 13.87 4.00
CA GLU A 75 5.80 14.86 5.02
C GLU A 75 5.15 14.41 6.33
N PHE A 76 5.95 14.22 7.37
CA PHE A 76 5.48 13.81 8.69
C PHE A 76 5.54 14.98 9.66
N VAL A 77 4.44 15.23 10.36
CA VAL A 77 4.31 16.28 11.38
C VAL A 77 3.79 15.66 12.68
N ASP A 78 4.43 16.01 13.78
CA ASP A 78 4.15 15.52 15.14
C ASP A 78 4.31 13.99 15.34
N TRP A 79 5.04 13.31 14.46
CA TRP A 79 5.40 11.90 14.58
C TRP A 79 6.74 11.70 15.28
N GLY A 80 6.77 10.72 16.19
CA GLY A 80 8.00 10.38 16.91
C GLY A 80 8.54 11.54 17.74
N ASN A 81 9.86 11.63 17.83
CA ASN A 81 10.59 12.66 18.57
C ASN A 81 10.86 13.92 17.74
N SER A 82 10.73 13.84 16.41
CA SER A 82 10.82 15.00 15.53
C SER A 82 9.44 15.62 15.37
N LYS A 83 9.37 16.96 15.43
CA LYS A 83 8.13 17.67 15.14
C LYS A 83 7.78 17.66 13.65
N HIS A 84 8.80 17.57 12.78
CA HIS A 84 8.63 17.68 11.35
C HIS A 84 9.80 17.03 10.61
N PHE A 85 9.52 16.12 9.67
CA PHE A 85 10.51 15.52 8.77
C PHE A 85 9.88 15.02 7.48
N TYR A 86 10.74 14.70 6.49
CA TYR A 86 10.35 14.14 5.19
C TYR A 86 10.90 12.74 5.00
N HIS A 87 10.06 11.84 4.48
CA HIS A 87 10.49 10.61 3.83
C HIS A 87 10.42 10.84 2.32
N ARG A 88 11.55 11.08 1.69
CA ARG A 88 11.65 11.42 0.26
C ARG A 88 11.87 10.19 -0.59
N PHE A 89 11.25 10.16 -1.76
CA PHE A 89 11.56 9.18 -2.78
C PHE A 89 12.75 9.69 -3.60
N LEU A 90 13.87 8.98 -3.55
CA LEU A 90 15.15 9.49 -4.10
C LEU A 90 15.39 9.08 -5.55
N HIS A 91 14.71 8.03 -6.05
CA HIS A 91 15.04 7.40 -7.33
C HIS A 91 13.92 7.48 -8.36
N ALA A 92 12.69 7.63 -7.94
CA ALA A 92 11.54 7.75 -8.82
C ALA A 92 10.36 8.41 -8.10
N ASP A 93 9.56 9.16 -8.84
CA ASP A 93 8.35 9.77 -8.34
C ASP A 93 7.19 8.77 -8.31
N ALA A 94 6.25 9.00 -7.40
CA ALA A 94 4.96 8.34 -7.32
C ALA A 94 3.84 9.32 -7.69
N ILE A 95 2.60 8.90 -7.53
CA ILE A 95 1.43 9.74 -7.82
C ILE A 95 0.40 9.71 -6.69
N HIS A 96 -0.32 10.81 -6.54
CA HIS A 96 -1.66 10.83 -5.98
C HIS A 96 -2.66 10.81 -7.13
N PHE A 97 -3.79 10.14 -6.96
CA PHE A 97 -4.81 10.03 -8.00
C PHE A 97 -6.21 9.90 -7.40
N TYR A 98 -7.23 10.16 -8.21
CA TYR A 98 -8.61 9.85 -7.85
C TYR A 98 -9.00 8.47 -8.39
N THR A 99 -9.40 7.56 -7.51
CA THR A 99 -9.91 6.23 -7.91
C THR A 99 -11.10 6.34 -8.85
N LYS A 100 -11.97 7.31 -8.63
CA LYS A 100 -13.17 7.57 -9.46
C LYS A 100 -12.84 7.98 -10.91
N THR A 101 -11.65 8.50 -11.18
CA THR A 101 -11.22 8.92 -12.53
C THR A 101 -10.18 7.99 -13.12
N LEU A 102 -9.14 7.64 -12.34
CA LEU A 102 -8.05 6.80 -12.85
C LEU A 102 -8.50 5.37 -13.12
N ASN A 103 -9.26 4.74 -12.23
CA ASN A 103 -9.66 3.34 -12.42
C ASN A 103 -10.54 3.13 -13.66
N PRO A 104 -11.58 3.94 -13.96
CA PRO A 104 -12.30 3.85 -15.22
C PRO A 104 -11.41 4.08 -16.44
N PHE A 105 -10.50 5.05 -16.38
CA PHE A 105 -9.54 5.30 -17.46
C PHE A 105 -8.62 4.10 -17.71
N LEU A 106 -8.08 3.49 -16.65
CA LEU A 106 -7.27 2.27 -16.78
C LEU A 106 -8.09 1.12 -17.37
N GLN A 107 -9.32 0.91 -16.89
CA GLN A 107 -10.22 -0.11 -17.43
C GLN A 107 -10.43 0.09 -18.95
N GLU A 108 -10.81 1.29 -19.39
CA GLU A 108 -11.05 1.60 -20.81
C GLU A 108 -9.81 1.33 -21.68
N ASN A 109 -8.61 1.65 -21.17
CA ASN A 109 -7.38 1.38 -21.91
C ASN A 109 -7.03 -0.12 -21.92
N LEU A 110 -7.26 -0.83 -20.82
CA LEU A 110 -7.04 -2.28 -20.75
C LEU A 110 -7.99 -3.07 -21.63
N GLU A 111 -9.24 -2.61 -21.84
CA GLU A 111 -10.21 -3.23 -22.77
C GLU A 111 -9.73 -3.23 -24.23
N LYS A 112 -8.82 -2.34 -24.61
CA LYS A 112 -8.23 -2.29 -25.95
C LYS A 112 -7.26 -3.44 -26.23
N TYR A 113 -6.78 -4.12 -25.18
CA TYR A 113 -5.82 -5.23 -25.34
C TYR A 113 -6.54 -6.52 -25.74
N LYS A 114 -6.03 -7.16 -26.79
CA LYS A 114 -6.55 -8.46 -27.23
C LYS A 114 -6.37 -9.51 -26.13
N GLY A 115 -7.49 -10.04 -25.64
CA GLY A 115 -7.49 -11.06 -24.58
C GLY A 115 -7.83 -10.53 -23.20
N VAL A 116 -8.19 -9.26 -23.07
CA VAL A 116 -8.81 -8.69 -21.86
C VAL A 116 -10.28 -8.44 -22.13
N LYS A 117 -11.15 -8.84 -21.19
CA LYS A 117 -12.59 -8.55 -21.22
C LYS A 117 -13.04 -8.15 -19.82
N PHE A 118 -13.86 -7.12 -19.73
CA PHE A 118 -14.58 -6.76 -18.52
C PHE A 118 -16.05 -7.18 -18.63
N ILE A 119 -16.54 -7.91 -17.63
CA ILE A 119 -17.88 -8.53 -17.63
C ILE A 119 -18.64 -8.01 -16.43
N GLY A 120 -19.66 -7.20 -16.66
CA GLY A 120 -20.57 -6.65 -15.64
C GLY A 120 -21.49 -7.75 -15.11
N LYS A 121 -20.97 -8.60 -14.22
CA LYS A 121 -21.69 -9.69 -13.57
C LYS A 121 -21.18 -9.88 -12.16
N ARG A 122 -22.06 -9.76 -11.19
CA ARG A 122 -21.75 -10.06 -9.78
C ARG A 122 -21.48 -11.55 -9.59
N ILE A 123 -20.33 -11.88 -9.01
CA ILE A 123 -19.98 -13.25 -8.61
C ILE A 123 -20.19 -13.39 -7.11
N THR A 124 -21.18 -14.19 -6.73
CA THR A 124 -21.53 -14.44 -5.32
C THR A 124 -20.84 -15.70 -4.75
N ALA A 125 -20.43 -16.61 -5.63
CA ALA A 125 -19.71 -17.82 -5.26
C ALA A 125 -18.59 -18.11 -6.28
N LEU A 126 -17.36 -18.25 -5.82
CA LEU A 126 -16.20 -18.48 -6.71
C LEU A 126 -16.32 -19.79 -7.49
N ASN A 127 -16.94 -20.82 -6.89
CA ASN A 127 -17.18 -22.11 -7.53
C ASN A 127 -18.06 -22.02 -8.79
N SER A 128 -18.87 -20.95 -8.92
CA SER A 128 -19.76 -20.78 -10.08
C SER A 128 -19.02 -20.56 -11.40
N ILE A 129 -17.77 -20.11 -11.35
CA ILE A 129 -16.95 -19.84 -12.54
C ILE A 129 -15.64 -20.63 -12.59
N SER A 130 -15.25 -21.32 -11.53
CA SER A 130 -13.95 -22.01 -11.43
C SER A 130 -13.74 -23.10 -12.47
N ASN A 131 -14.82 -23.66 -13.05
CA ASN A 131 -14.75 -24.68 -14.09
C ASN A 131 -14.59 -24.11 -15.51
N GLU A 132 -14.82 -22.80 -15.69
CA GLU A 132 -14.73 -22.12 -16.99
C GLU A 132 -13.33 -21.55 -17.26
N TYR A 133 -12.48 -21.54 -16.21
CA TYR A 133 -11.16 -20.91 -16.23
C TYR A 133 -10.08 -21.88 -15.75
N ASP A 134 -8.89 -21.69 -16.26
CA ASP A 134 -7.70 -22.40 -15.77
C ASP A 134 -7.38 -21.97 -14.32
N PHE A 135 -7.61 -20.68 -14.02
CA PHE A 135 -7.34 -20.11 -12.69
C PHE A 135 -8.25 -18.91 -12.39
N VAL A 136 -8.53 -18.66 -11.12
CA VAL A 136 -9.33 -17.53 -10.63
C VAL A 136 -8.51 -16.72 -9.62
N ILE A 137 -8.51 -15.39 -9.76
CA ILE A 137 -7.88 -14.48 -8.80
C ILE A 137 -8.97 -13.59 -8.21
N ASN A 138 -9.19 -13.71 -6.89
CA ASN A 138 -10.18 -12.90 -6.18
C ASN A 138 -9.56 -11.59 -5.68
N CYS A 139 -10.00 -10.47 -6.26
CA CYS A 139 -9.66 -9.10 -5.89
C CYS A 139 -10.88 -8.30 -5.40
N SER A 140 -11.99 -8.97 -5.06
CA SER A 140 -13.27 -8.29 -4.72
C SER A 140 -13.30 -7.62 -3.35
N GLY A 141 -12.37 -7.96 -2.47
CA GLY A 141 -12.31 -7.46 -1.08
C GLY A 141 -13.22 -8.19 -0.09
N ALA A 142 -14.24 -8.91 -0.54
CA ALA A 142 -15.33 -9.37 0.33
C ALA A 142 -15.46 -10.90 0.48
N LEU A 143 -14.81 -11.71 -0.37
CA LEU A 143 -15.11 -13.14 -0.46
C LEU A 143 -14.15 -14.07 0.31
N SER A 144 -13.33 -13.54 1.17
CA SER A 144 -12.45 -14.36 2.05
C SER A 144 -13.00 -14.41 3.48
N ASN A 145 -13.46 -15.59 3.89
CA ASN A 145 -14.09 -15.80 5.19
C ASN A 145 -13.09 -16.07 6.34
N TYR A 146 -11.84 -16.40 6.03
CA TYR A 146 -10.83 -16.72 7.04
C TYR A 146 -9.70 -15.71 7.00
N ARG A 147 -9.58 -14.91 8.07
CA ARG A 147 -8.57 -13.87 8.22
C ARG A 147 -7.94 -13.94 9.60
N LYS A 148 -6.66 -13.58 9.66
CA LYS A 148 -5.92 -13.38 10.90
C LYS A 148 -5.77 -11.89 11.15
N GLU A 149 -6.05 -11.44 12.35
CA GLU A 149 -5.81 -10.06 12.79
C GLU A 149 -4.34 -9.87 13.13
N ILE A 150 -3.85 -8.63 13.00
CA ILE A 150 -2.49 -8.28 13.43
C ILE A 150 -2.50 -7.83 14.89
N ASP A 151 -1.41 -8.11 15.61
CA ASP A 151 -1.25 -7.75 17.03
C ASP A 151 -0.60 -6.36 17.22
N ILE A 152 -0.99 -5.38 16.39
CA ILE A 152 -0.62 -3.98 16.57
C ILE A 152 -1.90 -3.16 16.52
N PRO A 153 -2.22 -2.37 17.54
CA PRO A 153 -3.43 -1.54 17.58
C PRO A 153 -3.24 -0.27 16.74
N CYS A 154 -2.99 -0.45 15.43
CA CYS A 154 -2.96 0.64 14.47
C CYS A 154 -4.38 1.22 14.26
N VAL A 155 -4.48 2.32 13.54
CA VAL A 155 -5.78 2.93 13.22
C VAL A 155 -6.69 1.96 12.46
N ASN A 156 -7.99 2.02 12.71
CA ASN A 156 -8.98 1.08 12.15
C ASN A 156 -10.28 1.75 11.70
N SER A 157 -10.29 3.08 11.66
CA SER A 157 -11.40 3.90 11.18
C SER A 157 -10.87 5.14 10.49
N VAL A 158 -11.59 5.64 9.50
CA VAL A 158 -11.27 6.88 8.80
C VAL A 158 -12.54 7.66 8.44
N LEU A 159 -12.51 8.96 8.66
CA LEU A 159 -13.40 9.92 7.99
C LEU A 159 -12.65 10.45 6.77
N TYR A 160 -13.21 10.27 5.57
CA TYR A 160 -12.57 10.59 4.29
C TYR A 160 -13.38 11.66 3.54
N PHE A 161 -12.72 12.75 3.16
CA PHE A 161 -13.38 13.93 2.59
C PHE A 161 -12.46 14.74 1.68
N ASP A 162 -13.07 15.64 0.89
CA ASP A 162 -12.36 16.69 0.17
C ASP A 162 -12.15 17.90 1.08
N ASP A 163 -10.91 18.35 1.22
CA ASP A 163 -10.56 19.57 1.92
C ASP A 163 -10.20 20.65 0.89
N HIS A 164 -10.80 21.82 1.01
CA HIS A 164 -10.55 22.98 0.12
C HIS A 164 -9.23 23.71 0.45
N LYS A 165 -8.30 23.01 1.09
CA LYS A 165 -6.95 23.50 1.42
C LYS A 165 -5.91 22.48 1.03
N ILE A 166 -4.78 22.96 0.52
CA ILE A 166 -3.56 22.15 0.40
C ILE A 166 -2.84 22.21 1.74
N HIS A 167 -2.65 21.06 2.35
CA HIS A 167 -1.87 20.91 3.58
C HIS A 167 -0.46 20.44 3.24
N GLY A 168 0.54 21.04 3.90
CA GLY A 168 1.94 20.69 3.70
C GLY A 168 2.46 21.06 2.29
N HIS A 169 3.49 20.35 1.87
CA HIS A 169 4.10 20.57 0.56
C HIS A 169 3.24 19.97 -0.57
N PRO A 170 3.00 20.71 -1.68
CA PRO A 170 2.04 20.29 -2.73
C PRO A 170 2.43 19.04 -3.53
N GLU A 171 3.64 18.51 -3.37
CA GLU A 171 4.12 17.30 -4.03
C GLU A 171 4.39 16.14 -3.03
N TYR A 172 3.95 16.28 -1.77
CA TYR A 172 4.12 15.25 -0.74
C TYR A 172 2.78 14.85 -0.17
N THR A 173 2.64 13.58 0.22
CA THR A 173 1.55 13.19 1.12
C THR A 173 1.83 13.82 2.48
N TYR A 174 0.89 14.60 3.01
CA TYR A 174 1.02 15.19 4.34
C TYR A 174 0.46 14.25 5.41
N HIS A 175 1.24 13.88 6.41
CA HIS A 175 0.84 13.06 7.55
C HIS A 175 1.01 13.86 8.85
N LEU A 176 -0.11 14.11 9.55
CA LEU A 176 -0.15 14.81 10.84
C LEU A 176 -0.63 13.85 11.92
N ALA A 177 0.18 13.60 12.95
CA ALA A 177 -0.29 12.88 14.13
C ALA A 177 -1.29 13.73 14.93
N HIS A 178 -2.26 13.09 15.56
CA HIS A 178 -3.19 13.68 16.52
C HIS A 178 -3.45 12.72 17.67
N GLU A 179 -4.24 13.12 18.65
CA GLU A 179 -4.40 12.41 19.91
C GLU A 179 -4.82 10.94 19.78
N TYR A 180 -5.65 10.60 18.77
CA TYR A 180 -6.24 9.27 18.61
C TYR A 180 -5.79 8.50 17.37
N GLY A 181 -4.81 9.03 16.67
CA GLY A 181 -4.31 8.49 15.39
C GLY A 181 -3.54 9.52 14.57
N TRP A 182 -3.87 9.63 13.29
CA TRP A 182 -3.20 10.56 12.38
C TRP A 182 -4.10 10.93 11.20
N LYS A 183 -3.76 12.05 10.56
CA LYS A 183 -4.44 12.54 9.37
C LYS A 183 -3.48 12.47 8.18
N PHE A 184 -3.97 12.05 7.02
CA PHE A 184 -3.27 12.29 5.77
C PHE A 184 -4.01 13.32 4.92
N SER A 185 -3.25 14.00 4.06
CA SER A 185 -3.80 14.83 2.98
C SER A 185 -3.01 14.58 1.71
N LEU A 186 -3.74 14.30 0.63
CA LEU A 186 -3.22 14.05 -0.71
C LEU A 186 -3.47 15.31 -1.54
N PRO A 187 -2.44 16.08 -1.89
CA PRO A 187 -2.64 17.35 -2.59
C PRO A 187 -2.96 17.15 -4.06
N PHE A 188 -3.94 17.94 -4.54
CA PHE A 188 -4.29 18.10 -5.94
C PHE A 188 -4.22 19.58 -6.31
N PRO A 189 -3.01 20.11 -6.55
CA PRO A 189 -2.78 21.55 -6.71
C PRO A 189 -3.55 22.18 -7.86
N LYS A 190 -3.75 21.46 -8.98
CA LYS A 190 -4.53 21.95 -10.13
C LYS A 190 -6.01 22.16 -9.80
N GLN A 191 -6.57 21.38 -8.87
CA GLN A 191 -7.94 21.47 -8.41
C GLN A 191 -8.10 22.38 -7.17
N GLY A 192 -6.98 22.76 -6.53
CA GLY A 192 -6.97 23.59 -5.33
C GLY A 192 -7.52 22.87 -4.07
N ILE A 193 -7.49 21.55 -4.05
CA ILE A 193 -8.02 20.71 -2.95
C ILE A 193 -7.02 19.68 -2.48
N SER A 194 -7.27 19.08 -1.32
CA SER A 194 -6.66 17.85 -0.84
C SER A 194 -7.73 16.80 -0.58
N ARG A 195 -7.42 15.54 -0.93
CA ARG A 195 -8.16 14.38 -0.44
C ARG A 195 -7.63 14.04 0.94
N THR A 196 -8.47 14.13 1.95
CA THR A 196 -8.04 14.04 3.34
C THR A 196 -8.71 12.86 4.04
N GLY A 197 -7.93 12.10 4.79
CA GLY A 197 -8.41 11.06 5.69
C GLY A 197 -8.00 11.37 7.13
N TYR A 198 -8.99 11.50 8.02
CA TYR A 198 -8.78 11.57 9.45
C TYR A 198 -8.93 10.16 10.02
N LEU A 199 -7.80 9.55 10.40
CA LEU A 199 -7.73 8.17 10.87
C LEU A 199 -7.64 8.11 12.38
N PHE A 200 -8.41 7.22 12.99
CA PHE A 200 -8.43 7.02 14.43
C PHE A 200 -8.64 5.55 14.80
N HIS A 201 -8.35 5.21 16.06
CA HIS A 201 -8.67 3.90 16.59
C HIS A 201 -9.98 3.99 17.38
N ARG A 202 -11.02 3.25 16.95
CA ARG A 202 -12.39 3.34 17.49
C ARG A 202 -12.54 3.01 18.97
N ASP A 203 -11.56 2.32 19.58
CA ASP A 203 -11.57 2.06 21.04
C ASP A 203 -11.16 3.31 21.85
N TYR A 204 -10.59 4.34 21.19
CA TYR A 204 -10.10 5.56 21.85
C TYR A 204 -10.86 6.81 21.42
N GLN A 205 -11.49 6.80 20.26
CA GLN A 205 -12.32 7.89 19.76
C GLN A 205 -13.55 7.33 19.05
N SER A 206 -14.75 7.80 19.43
CA SER A 206 -15.96 7.44 18.71
C SER A 206 -16.03 8.16 17.36
N HIS A 207 -16.80 7.61 16.41
CA HIS A 207 -17.04 8.28 15.12
C HIS A 207 -17.78 9.62 15.31
N VAL A 208 -18.67 9.72 16.32
CA VAL A 208 -19.40 10.97 16.62
C VAL A 208 -18.43 12.07 17.03
N ASP A 209 -17.46 11.78 17.90
CA ASP A 209 -16.45 12.75 18.31
C ASP A 209 -15.54 13.14 17.14
N ALA A 210 -15.23 12.20 16.23
CA ALA A 210 -14.46 12.47 15.02
C ALA A 210 -15.26 13.36 14.04
N GLU A 211 -16.56 13.15 13.88
CA GLU A 211 -17.45 13.97 13.04
C GLU A 211 -17.62 15.41 13.60
N VAL A 212 -17.51 15.62 14.89
CA VAL A 212 -17.48 16.98 15.47
C VAL A 212 -16.28 17.77 14.94
N VAL A 213 -15.16 17.08 14.69
CA VAL A 213 -13.94 17.71 14.14
C VAL A 213 -14.03 17.89 12.61
N TYR A 214 -14.70 16.95 11.91
CA TYR A 214 -14.79 16.92 10.45
C TYR A 214 -16.20 16.50 10.00
N SER A 215 -17.14 17.44 9.95
CA SER A 215 -18.59 17.25 9.82
C SER A 215 -19.10 16.66 8.48
N HIS A 216 -18.23 16.31 7.51
CA HIS A 216 -18.66 15.95 6.13
C HIS A 216 -17.87 14.80 5.51
N GLY A 217 -17.34 13.87 6.30
CA GLY A 217 -16.56 12.74 5.79
C GLY A 217 -17.38 11.46 5.60
N ASP A 218 -17.02 10.67 4.60
CA ASP A 218 -17.46 9.27 4.48
C ASP A 218 -16.71 8.44 5.53
N LEU A 219 -17.45 7.76 6.42
CA LEU A 219 -16.87 6.86 7.41
C LEU A 219 -16.57 5.49 6.80
N PHE A 220 -15.32 5.04 6.96
CA PHE A 220 -14.91 3.66 6.67
C PHE A 220 -14.28 3.05 7.92
N GLU A 221 -14.69 1.82 8.23
CA GLU A 221 -14.15 1.04 9.34
C GLU A 221 -13.64 -0.31 8.82
N TRP A 222 -12.59 -0.81 9.45
CA TRP A 222 -12.01 -2.12 9.10
C TRP A 222 -11.37 -2.81 10.31
N THR A 223 -11.08 -4.07 10.13
CA THR A 223 -10.22 -4.83 11.04
C THR A 223 -8.91 -5.12 10.32
N PRO A 224 -7.76 -4.58 10.79
CA PRO A 224 -6.45 -4.86 10.20
C PRO A 224 -6.17 -6.37 10.21
N SER A 225 -6.13 -6.97 9.03
CA SER A 225 -6.12 -8.43 8.93
C SER A 225 -5.61 -8.94 7.58
N TYR A 226 -5.25 -10.22 7.52
CA TYR A 226 -4.78 -10.88 6.31
C TYR A 226 -5.32 -12.32 6.21
N ALA A 227 -5.47 -12.82 4.99
CA ALA A 227 -5.73 -14.24 4.74
C ALA A 227 -4.41 -15.04 4.87
N PRO A 228 -4.43 -16.27 5.42
CA PRO A 228 -3.20 -17.03 5.63
C PRO A 228 -2.53 -17.52 4.35
N ASP A 229 -3.31 -17.70 3.28
CA ASP A 229 -2.84 -18.22 2.00
C ASP A 229 -3.15 -17.24 0.88
N MET A 230 -2.13 -16.84 0.13
CA MET A 230 -2.25 -16.08 -1.10
C MET A 230 -2.77 -16.99 -2.23
N ILE A 231 -2.19 -18.17 -2.38
CA ILE A 231 -2.65 -19.22 -3.30
C ILE A 231 -3.38 -20.27 -2.50
N VAL A 232 -4.72 -20.21 -2.52
CA VAL A 232 -5.60 -21.05 -1.69
C VAL A 232 -5.56 -22.52 -2.14
N ASN A 233 -5.57 -22.72 -3.46
CA ASN A 233 -5.49 -24.05 -4.09
C ASN A 233 -5.01 -23.91 -5.54
N ASN A 234 -4.99 -25.03 -6.27
CA ASN A 234 -4.50 -25.06 -7.65
C ASN A 234 -5.35 -24.26 -8.66
N LYS A 235 -6.46 -23.63 -8.22
CA LYS A 235 -7.37 -22.86 -9.09
C LYS A 235 -7.75 -21.50 -8.53
N LEU A 236 -7.28 -21.15 -7.33
CA LEU A 236 -7.71 -19.92 -6.67
C LEU A 236 -6.55 -19.24 -5.96
N ALA A 237 -6.37 -17.96 -6.25
CA ALA A 237 -5.56 -17.04 -5.47
C ALA A 237 -6.38 -15.82 -5.02
N LEU A 238 -5.84 -15.12 -4.02
CA LEU A 238 -6.37 -13.88 -3.48
C LEU A 238 -5.39 -12.72 -3.75
N ASN A 239 -5.92 -11.54 -4.04
CA ASN A 239 -5.16 -10.29 -4.08
C ASN A 239 -6.05 -9.11 -3.61
N GLY A 240 -5.45 -7.93 -3.49
CA GLY A 240 -6.18 -6.77 -3.00
C GLY A 240 -6.66 -6.93 -1.55
N ASN A 241 -7.70 -6.21 -1.18
CA ASN A 241 -8.27 -6.29 0.17
C ASN A 241 -8.87 -7.67 0.52
N ALA A 242 -9.11 -8.54 -0.45
CA ALA A 242 -9.47 -9.92 -0.19
C ALA A 242 -8.35 -10.70 0.50
N LEU A 243 -7.10 -10.32 0.25
CA LEU A 243 -5.91 -10.96 0.81
C LEU A 243 -5.39 -10.27 2.06
N LEU A 244 -5.19 -8.95 2.00
CA LEU A 244 -4.51 -8.19 3.06
C LEU A 244 -5.03 -6.75 3.08
N PHE A 245 -5.37 -6.25 4.28
CA PHE A 245 -5.54 -4.82 4.53
C PHE A 245 -5.23 -4.49 5.98
N PHE A 246 -4.29 -3.57 6.22
CA PHE A 246 -3.94 -3.08 7.55
C PHE A 246 -4.38 -1.64 7.73
N GLU A 247 -3.63 -0.70 7.18
CA GLU A 247 -3.93 0.74 7.19
C GLU A 247 -3.19 1.43 6.03
N PRO A 248 -3.56 2.69 5.69
CA PRO A 248 -2.98 3.37 4.52
C PRO A 248 -1.60 4.00 4.74
N LEU A 249 -0.94 3.78 5.89
CA LEU A 249 0.37 4.35 6.17
C LEU A 249 1.38 3.96 5.08
N GLN A 250 2.12 4.94 4.57
CA GLN A 250 3.11 4.79 3.50
C GLN A 250 2.53 4.35 2.13
N ALA A 251 1.19 4.28 1.97
CA ALA A 251 0.53 3.85 0.72
C ALA A 251 0.97 2.47 0.22
N LEU A 252 1.29 1.56 1.13
CA LEU A 252 1.85 0.22 0.82
C LEU A 252 0.84 -0.74 0.18
N SER A 253 -0.47 -0.47 0.25
CA SER A 253 -1.49 -1.39 -0.28
C SER A 253 -1.32 -1.66 -1.78
N LEU A 254 -1.08 -0.62 -2.59
CA LEU A 254 -0.91 -0.80 -4.04
C LEU A 254 0.41 -1.50 -4.39
N LEU A 255 1.49 -1.23 -3.65
CA LEU A 255 2.73 -1.98 -3.76
C LEU A 255 2.50 -3.47 -3.47
N HIS A 256 1.76 -3.75 -2.39
CA HIS A 256 1.40 -5.12 -2.04
C HIS A 256 0.62 -5.82 -3.17
N TYR A 257 -0.38 -5.16 -3.75
CA TYR A 257 -1.16 -5.76 -4.85
C TYR A 257 -0.30 -6.10 -6.06
N ASP A 258 0.66 -5.23 -6.39
CA ASP A 258 1.61 -5.45 -7.49
C ASP A 258 2.55 -6.63 -7.21
N MET A 259 3.16 -6.67 -6.03
CA MET A 259 4.07 -7.75 -5.63
C MET A 259 3.37 -9.11 -5.61
N VAL A 260 2.16 -9.17 -5.07
CA VAL A 260 1.32 -10.38 -5.03
C VAL A 260 0.92 -10.80 -6.44
N ALA A 261 0.49 -9.85 -7.29
CA ALA A 261 0.14 -10.16 -8.67
C ALA A 261 1.31 -10.77 -9.45
N LYS A 262 2.52 -10.20 -9.32
CA LYS A 262 3.74 -10.76 -9.91
C LYS A 262 4.01 -12.18 -9.42
N ARG A 263 3.90 -12.42 -8.10
CA ARG A 263 4.12 -13.75 -7.53
C ARG A 263 3.06 -14.77 -7.97
N ILE A 264 1.80 -14.34 -8.16
CA ILE A 264 0.75 -15.20 -8.74
C ILE A 264 1.10 -15.51 -10.20
N CYS A 265 1.55 -14.53 -10.99
CA CYS A 265 1.98 -14.75 -12.38
C CYS A 265 3.13 -15.76 -12.46
N ASP A 266 4.15 -15.63 -11.61
CA ASP A 266 5.26 -16.59 -11.54
C ASP A 266 4.74 -18.01 -11.25
N TYR A 267 3.83 -18.16 -10.29
CA TYR A 267 3.22 -19.45 -10.00
C TYR A 267 2.48 -20.03 -11.20
N LEU A 268 1.74 -19.20 -11.94
CA LEU A 268 0.97 -19.62 -13.10
C LEU A 268 1.86 -20.11 -14.26
N VAL A 269 3.02 -19.50 -14.47
CA VAL A 269 3.94 -19.87 -15.58
C VAL A 269 4.94 -20.96 -15.21
N ASN A 270 5.24 -21.15 -13.93
CA ASN A 270 6.22 -22.14 -13.46
C ASN A 270 5.62 -23.55 -13.20
N GLY A 271 4.39 -23.81 -13.67
CA GLY A 271 3.81 -25.16 -13.69
C GLY A 271 2.83 -25.49 -12.58
N GLN A 272 2.51 -24.55 -11.68
CA GLN A 272 1.44 -24.66 -10.67
C GLN A 272 1.55 -25.90 -9.75
N THR A 273 2.78 -26.26 -9.36
CA THR A 273 3.03 -27.39 -8.48
C THR A 273 2.65 -27.09 -7.02
N ASN A 274 2.46 -28.13 -6.21
CA ASN A 274 2.25 -27.96 -4.77
C ASN A 274 3.45 -27.29 -4.09
N GLU A 275 4.67 -27.58 -4.55
CA GLU A 275 5.90 -26.98 -4.03
C GLU A 275 5.92 -25.47 -4.32
N GLU A 276 5.66 -25.06 -5.56
CA GLU A 276 5.58 -23.65 -5.94
C GLU A 276 4.49 -22.91 -5.14
N ARG A 277 3.34 -23.54 -4.90
CA ARG A 277 2.28 -22.99 -4.07
C ARG A 277 2.74 -22.76 -2.63
N LEU A 278 3.41 -23.73 -2.03
CA LEU A 278 3.97 -23.61 -0.67
C LEU A 278 5.01 -22.49 -0.60
N LEU A 279 5.93 -22.43 -1.56
CA LEU A 279 6.95 -21.38 -1.63
C LEU A 279 6.32 -19.99 -1.80
N ALA A 280 5.29 -19.87 -2.63
CA ALA A 280 4.57 -18.61 -2.83
C ALA A 280 3.85 -18.16 -1.54
N ASN A 281 3.20 -19.07 -0.81
CA ASN A 281 2.53 -18.76 0.45
C ASN A 281 3.53 -18.43 1.58
N LEU A 282 4.66 -19.12 1.66
CA LEU A 282 5.73 -18.78 2.60
C LEU A 282 6.32 -17.40 2.32
N TRP A 283 6.56 -17.08 1.05
CA TRP A 283 6.98 -15.76 0.62
C TRP A 283 5.97 -14.67 1.06
N TYR A 284 4.68 -14.92 0.80
CA TYR A 284 3.62 -14.01 1.19
C TYR A 284 3.57 -13.77 2.71
N LEU A 285 3.65 -14.82 3.53
CA LEU A 285 3.65 -14.67 4.98
C LEU A 285 4.86 -13.87 5.51
N ARG A 286 6.03 -14.04 4.92
CA ARG A 286 7.21 -13.21 5.24
C ARG A 286 7.00 -11.75 4.85
N MET A 287 6.35 -11.50 3.72
CA MET A 287 5.98 -10.16 3.32
C MET A 287 4.97 -9.53 4.29
N VAL A 288 3.96 -10.28 4.76
CA VAL A 288 3.03 -9.84 5.81
C VAL A 288 3.78 -9.46 7.08
N GLU A 289 4.72 -10.29 7.54
CA GLU A 289 5.55 -10.00 8.70
C GLU A 289 6.36 -8.70 8.51
N ALA A 290 6.99 -8.53 7.35
CA ALA A 290 7.73 -7.31 7.03
C ALA A 290 6.83 -6.07 6.98
N TYR A 291 5.58 -6.22 6.55
CA TYR A 291 4.59 -5.15 6.55
C TYR A 291 4.19 -4.72 7.97
N VAL A 292 3.92 -5.70 8.82
CA VAL A 292 3.59 -5.43 10.23
C VAL A 292 4.79 -4.82 10.96
N ASP A 293 6.02 -5.28 10.66
CA ASP A 293 7.24 -4.69 11.19
C ASP A 293 7.44 -3.24 10.74
N ALA A 294 7.11 -2.93 9.46
CA ALA A 294 7.17 -1.57 8.94
C ALA A 294 6.17 -0.63 9.65
N LEU A 295 4.94 -1.10 9.92
CA LEU A 295 3.97 -0.34 10.73
C LEU A 295 4.49 -0.12 12.14
N ALA A 296 4.95 -1.17 12.81
CA ALA A 296 5.53 -1.08 14.15
C ALA A 296 6.71 -0.10 14.20
N PHE A 297 7.54 -0.09 13.16
CA PHE A 297 8.66 0.83 13.05
C PHE A 297 8.23 2.31 13.09
N HIS A 298 7.12 2.65 12.45
CA HIS A 298 6.60 4.02 12.50
C HIS A 298 6.02 4.38 13.87
N TYR A 299 5.30 3.45 14.49
CA TYR A 299 4.60 3.69 15.75
C TYR A 299 5.49 3.61 16.99
N GLN A 300 6.67 2.98 16.92
CA GLN A 300 7.53 2.73 18.09
C GLN A 300 7.99 3.99 18.83
N TYR A 301 8.14 5.10 18.14
CA TYR A 301 8.54 6.37 18.72
C TYR A 301 7.36 7.24 19.19
N GLY A 302 6.12 6.77 19.02
CA GLY A 302 4.92 7.52 19.39
C GLY A 302 4.71 8.78 18.55
N SER A 303 4.22 9.81 19.20
CA SER A 303 3.96 11.11 18.60
C SER A 303 4.16 12.23 19.61
N ALA A 304 3.98 13.50 19.20
CA ALA A 304 3.95 14.64 20.10
C ALA A 304 2.75 14.61 21.09
N HIS A 305 1.78 13.69 20.88
CA HIS A 305 0.58 13.57 21.68
C HIS A 305 0.73 12.47 22.74
N ASN A 306 0.63 12.84 24.02
CA ASN A 306 0.63 11.92 25.15
C ASN A 306 -0.80 11.40 25.40
N SER A 307 -1.24 10.40 24.65
CA SER A 307 -2.56 9.79 24.82
C SER A 307 -2.46 8.29 25.08
N GLY A 308 -3.52 7.71 25.64
CA GLY A 308 -3.61 6.28 25.86
C GLY A 308 -3.49 5.46 24.58
N TYR A 309 -3.93 6.00 23.43
CA TYR A 309 -3.73 5.38 22.12
C TYR A 309 -2.21 5.27 21.78
N TRP A 310 -1.50 6.41 21.76
CA TRP A 310 -0.09 6.45 21.41
C TRP A 310 0.78 5.65 22.38
N GLU A 311 0.49 5.69 23.67
CA GLU A 311 1.17 4.87 24.68
C GLU A 311 1.05 3.37 24.36
N LYS A 312 -0.18 2.90 24.08
CA LYS A 312 -0.42 1.48 23.81
C LYS A 312 0.20 1.02 22.50
N VAL A 313 0.01 1.78 21.40
CA VAL A 313 0.53 1.38 20.08
C VAL A 313 2.06 1.42 20.07
N SER A 314 2.68 2.43 20.68
CA SER A 314 4.13 2.53 20.80
C SER A 314 4.72 1.38 21.61
N LYS A 315 4.16 1.06 22.78
CA LYS A 315 4.61 -0.05 23.62
C LYS A 315 4.56 -1.40 22.89
N LYS A 316 3.49 -1.69 22.16
CA LYS A 316 3.36 -2.91 21.34
C LYS A 316 4.38 -2.92 20.20
N SER A 317 4.58 -1.79 19.55
CA SER A 317 5.51 -1.62 18.43
C SER A 317 6.96 -1.80 18.87
N VAL A 318 7.38 -1.19 19.98
CA VAL A 318 8.72 -1.39 20.56
C VAL A 318 8.99 -2.86 20.87
N THR A 319 8.01 -3.58 21.44
CA THR A 319 8.13 -5.00 21.75
C THR A 319 8.39 -5.81 20.46
N ARG A 320 7.73 -5.47 19.35
CA ARG A 320 7.90 -6.15 18.08
C ARG A 320 9.23 -5.81 17.40
N VAL A 321 9.56 -4.53 17.26
CA VAL A 321 10.74 -4.05 16.54
C VAL A 321 12.02 -4.31 17.33
N GLY A 322 12.00 -4.10 18.64
CA GLY A 322 13.19 -4.19 19.50
C GLY A 322 13.85 -5.57 19.53
N GLN A 323 13.13 -6.61 19.14
CA GLN A 323 13.66 -7.98 19.12
C GLN A 323 14.40 -8.35 17.82
N LYS A 324 14.16 -7.67 16.70
CA LYS A 324 14.62 -8.14 15.39
C LYS A 324 15.62 -7.24 14.67
N TRP A 325 15.57 -5.91 14.84
CA TRP A 325 16.16 -5.05 13.84
C TRP A 325 17.13 -4.00 14.33
N TRP A 326 16.82 -3.37 15.44
CA TRP A 326 17.42 -2.09 15.82
C TRP A 326 18.45 -2.22 16.93
N ASN A 327 18.28 -3.21 17.81
CA ASN A 327 19.26 -3.51 18.86
C ASN A 327 20.58 -4.04 18.27
N ASP A 328 20.60 -4.42 17.00
CA ASP A 328 21.81 -4.94 16.38
C ASP A 328 22.80 -3.84 15.96
N GLY A 329 22.50 -2.56 16.10
CA GLY A 329 23.40 -1.44 15.78
C GLY A 329 24.11 -1.53 14.42
N ARG A 330 24.17 -2.75 13.90
CA ARG A 330 24.88 -3.15 12.69
C ARG A 330 24.22 -2.62 11.42
N LEU A 331 22.89 -2.48 11.39
CA LEU A 331 22.22 -1.97 10.20
C LEU A 331 22.49 -0.48 10.02
N ILE A 332 22.37 0.31 11.10
CA ILE A 332 22.69 1.74 11.10
C ILE A 332 24.18 1.94 10.82
N HIS A 333 25.03 1.11 11.42
CA HIS A 333 26.47 1.21 11.19
C HIS A 333 26.85 0.86 9.73
N LYS A 334 26.21 -0.14 9.13
CA LYS A 334 26.39 -0.47 7.70
C LYS A 334 25.89 0.66 6.81
N VAL A 335 24.77 1.29 7.13
CA VAL A 335 24.26 2.44 6.38
C VAL A 335 25.21 3.63 6.51
N ARG A 336 25.63 3.98 7.73
CA ARG A 336 26.59 5.08 7.98
C ARG A 336 27.94 4.83 7.29
N SER A 337 28.50 3.65 7.42
CA SER A 337 29.80 3.32 6.81
C SER A 337 29.74 3.24 5.28
N SER A 338 28.62 2.81 4.73
CA SER A 338 28.47 2.71 3.28
C SER A 338 28.29 4.09 2.63
N TRP A 339 27.71 5.07 3.30
CA TRP A 339 27.51 6.43 2.78
C TRP A 339 28.80 7.27 2.81
N GLY A 340 29.68 7.05 3.81
CA GLY A 340 30.97 7.78 3.94
C GLY A 340 32.06 7.36 2.96
N GLU A 341 31.97 6.21 2.35
CA GLU A 341 33.07 5.63 1.54
C GLU A 341 32.92 5.73 0.04
N GLY A 342 31.86 6.33 -0.50
CA GLY A 342 31.63 6.46 -1.95
C GLY A 342 31.54 5.13 -2.73
N LYS A 343 31.47 3.99 -2.02
CA LYS A 343 31.48 2.63 -2.59
C LYS A 343 30.09 2.05 -2.87
N ASN A 344 29.08 2.90 -3.08
CA ASN A 344 27.68 2.50 -2.99
C ASN A 344 26.94 2.30 -4.30
N SER A 345 27.63 1.97 -5.38
CA SER A 345 26.95 1.74 -6.65
C SER A 345 25.88 0.63 -6.62
N HIS A 346 26.00 -0.34 -5.72
CA HIS A 346 25.00 -1.41 -5.56
C HIS A 346 23.85 -1.07 -4.61
N LEU A 347 24.03 -0.14 -3.66
CA LEU A 347 22.96 0.34 -2.77
C LEU A 347 22.11 1.42 -3.44
N THR A 348 22.70 2.21 -4.34
CA THR A 348 21.99 3.25 -5.11
C THR A 348 21.14 2.68 -6.25
N GLN A 349 21.26 1.38 -6.56
CA GLN A 349 20.44 0.71 -7.57
C GLN A 349 19.11 0.17 -7.01
N HIS A 350 18.88 0.27 -5.70
CA HIS A 350 17.65 -0.22 -5.10
C HIS A 350 16.58 0.86 -5.11
N PRO A 351 15.35 0.53 -5.52
CA PRO A 351 14.22 1.44 -5.43
C PRO A 351 13.95 1.80 -3.96
N ASP A 352 13.33 2.95 -3.72
CA ASP A 352 12.96 3.43 -2.37
C ASP A 352 12.14 2.41 -1.57
N TYR A 353 11.40 1.58 -2.28
CA TYR A 353 10.71 0.42 -1.71
C TYR A 353 11.35 -0.84 -2.25
N TYR A 354 12.16 -1.48 -1.44
CA TYR A 354 12.93 -2.66 -1.81
C TYR A 354 12.41 -3.90 -1.12
N TYR A 355 12.26 -4.92 -1.92
CA TYR A 355 11.94 -6.25 -1.47
C TYR A 355 13.20 -7.11 -1.50
N ALA A 356 13.82 -7.30 -0.33
CA ALA A 356 15.00 -8.17 -0.24
C ALA A 356 14.64 -9.65 -0.41
N PRO A 357 15.47 -10.47 -1.04
CA PRO A 357 15.23 -11.90 -1.17
C PRO A 357 15.07 -12.63 0.16
N ASP A 358 15.67 -12.11 1.24
CA ASP A 358 15.56 -12.63 2.61
C ASP A 358 14.31 -12.12 3.34
N HIS A 359 13.52 -11.24 2.72
CA HIS A 359 12.21 -10.78 3.19
C HIS A 359 12.20 -10.08 4.54
N THR A 360 13.29 -9.45 4.91
CA THR A 360 13.39 -8.79 6.20
C THR A 360 12.92 -7.33 6.19
N HIS A 361 12.79 -6.69 4.98
CA HIS A 361 12.48 -5.27 4.85
C HIS A 361 11.57 -4.95 3.68
N ILE A 362 10.55 -4.13 3.89
CA ILE A 362 9.71 -3.54 2.84
C ILE A 362 10.38 -2.29 2.26
N PHE A 363 11.11 -1.55 3.09
CA PHE A 363 11.79 -0.33 2.68
C PHE A 363 13.26 -0.61 2.34
N GLY A 364 13.77 0.09 1.34
CA GLY A 364 15.21 0.17 1.08
C GLY A 364 15.95 0.79 2.27
N ILE A 365 17.25 0.54 2.35
CA ILE A 365 18.11 0.99 3.44
C ILE A 365 18.04 2.51 3.61
N THR A 366 18.00 3.26 2.51
CA THR A 366 17.90 4.73 2.53
C THR A 366 16.60 5.22 3.13
N CYS A 367 15.46 4.61 2.76
CA CYS A 367 14.16 4.90 3.35
C CYS A 367 14.14 4.60 4.85
N MET A 368 14.68 3.46 5.27
CA MET A 368 14.77 3.09 6.68
C MET A 368 15.60 4.09 7.47
N TYR A 369 16.68 4.59 6.90
CA TYR A 369 17.52 5.59 7.54
C TYR A 369 16.82 6.94 7.67
N GLN A 370 16.17 7.44 6.62
CA GLN A 370 15.39 8.68 6.67
C GLN A 370 14.28 8.61 7.74
N LEU A 371 13.54 7.51 7.76
CA LEU A 371 12.48 7.26 8.72
C LEU A 371 13.04 7.19 10.15
N HIS A 372 14.17 6.50 10.35
CA HIS A 372 14.79 6.44 11.66
C HIS A 372 15.21 7.81 12.18
N CYS A 373 15.97 8.56 11.40
CA CYS A 373 16.42 9.89 11.79
C CYS A 373 15.24 10.83 12.08
N GLY A 374 14.21 10.78 11.21
CA GLY A 374 13.00 11.55 11.41
C GLY A 374 12.24 11.17 12.67
N LEU A 375 11.97 9.89 12.88
CA LEU A 375 11.19 9.41 14.02
C LEU A 375 11.92 9.48 15.35
N SER A 376 13.23 9.17 15.37
CA SER A 376 14.06 9.24 16.60
C SER A 376 14.41 10.67 17.03
N GLY A 377 14.37 11.63 16.11
CA GLY A 377 14.88 12.99 16.33
C GLY A 377 16.40 13.09 16.29
N ASP A 378 17.10 12.06 15.83
CA ASP A 378 18.55 12.07 15.64
C ASP A 378 18.88 13.00 14.45
N ARG A 379 19.52 14.15 14.74
CA ARG A 379 19.72 15.25 13.78
C ARG A 379 20.89 15.07 12.81
N ASP A 380 21.47 13.90 12.73
CA ASP A 380 22.56 13.64 11.78
C ASP A 380 22.05 13.52 10.32
N LEU A 381 21.09 14.42 9.96
CA LEU A 381 20.52 14.58 8.64
C LEU A 381 21.46 15.32 7.66
N SER A 382 22.72 15.58 8.02
CA SER A 382 23.68 16.29 7.16
C SER A 382 24.05 15.55 5.89
N ILE A 383 23.44 14.38 5.63
CA ILE A 383 23.78 13.48 4.52
C ILE A 383 22.60 13.25 3.55
N VAL A 384 21.47 13.98 3.70
CA VAL A 384 20.33 13.85 2.74
C VAL A 384 20.11 15.13 1.99
#